data_ce2ddacefec6107cdb95b5a7d3365bf2
#
_entry.id   ce2ddacefec6107cdb95b5a7d3365bf2
#
_cell.length_a   1.000
_cell.length_b   1.000
_cell.length_c   1.000
_cell.angle_alpha   90.00
_cell.angle_beta   90.00
_cell.angle_gamma   90.00
#
_symmetry.space_group_name_H-M   'P 1'
#
loop_
_entity.id
_entity.type
_entity.pdbx_description
1 polymer ?
#
loop_
_entity_poly.entity_id
_entity_poly.type
_entity_poly.pdbx_seq_one_letter_code
_entity_poly.pdbx_strand_id
1 'polypeptide(L)'
;MRKLIMYIGLPNSGKSTHAETFAKEHNYVIVKTNEELLRELDKEESRVIFDSYNNVRSNRIKLIELLKDKFEDLFISGFYMATDLDTILKREAKKEDANEDFVFEVIKKTSVPHMNEGFDNLELIGFDRFKTREIYFDKPLSYQDYVKKVLSYPIINKTIELPHDNHDNVFSVSRHMFYAYQNISKLTDNKQLIAAAMLHDVGKGITKRTSDNVYADATFDGHVNVSAQLAVLYLLNCGISKEEIFKIVFYIQNHILIKEYENNPNKKNELEKLLGSEIQNLKLLEIVNQSVK
;
A
#
# COMPACT_ATOMS: atom_id res chain seq x y z
N MET A 1 25.35 -17.24 -4.63
CA MET A 1 24.09 -16.47 -4.84
C MET A 1 24.01 -15.34 -3.82
N ARG A 2 23.95 -14.11 -4.27
CA ARG A 2 23.81 -12.89 -3.46
C ARG A 2 22.39 -12.74 -2.95
N LYS A 3 22.19 -12.27 -1.71
CA LYS A 3 20.87 -12.04 -1.12
C LYS A 3 20.77 -10.62 -0.59
N LEU A 4 19.73 -9.90 -1.01
CA LEU A 4 19.41 -8.56 -0.54
C LEU A 4 18.02 -8.56 0.11
N ILE A 5 17.93 -7.95 1.31
CA ILE A 5 16.65 -7.63 1.94
C ILE A 5 16.50 -6.10 1.97
N MET A 6 15.42 -5.58 1.41
CA MET A 6 15.04 -4.18 1.47
C MET A 6 13.91 -4.00 2.48
N TYR A 7 14.16 -3.26 3.57
CA TYR A 7 13.11 -2.91 4.52
C TYR A 7 12.30 -1.73 4.03
N ILE A 8 10.97 -1.87 4.08
CA ILE A 8 9.99 -0.89 3.60
C ILE A 8 8.98 -0.63 4.72
N GLY A 9 8.59 0.61 4.94
CA GLY A 9 7.59 0.97 5.95
C GLY A 9 7.85 2.35 6.55
N LEU A 10 6.89 2.85 7.33
CA LEU A 10 6.91 4.19 7.88
C LEU A 10 8.08 4.43 8.87
N PRO A 11 8.48 5.68 9.12
CA PRO A 11 9.32 6.00 10.26
C PRO A 11 8.71 5.42 11.54
N ASN A 12 9.54 5.02 12.48
CA ASN A 12 9.11 4.40 13.76
C ASN A 12 8.33 3.08 13.64
N SER A 13 8.25 2.46 12.45
CA SER A 13 7.59 1.16 12.30
C SER A 13 8.38 -0.01 12.91
N GLY A 14 9.64 0.20 13.31
CA GLY A 14 10.51 -0.83 13.89
C GLY A 14 11.42 -1.53 12.89
N LYS A 15 11.59 -0.98 11.67
CA LYS A 15 12.47 -1.55 10.63
C LYS A 15 13.86 -1.87 11.13
N SER A 16 14.57 -0.86 11.66
CA SER A 16 15.98 -1.01 12.09
C SER A 16 16.11 -2.01 13.24
N THR A 17 15.18 -2.00 14.21
CA THR A 17 15.18 -2.96 15.31
C THR A 17 15.00 -4.40 14.81
N HIS A 18 14.06 -4.62 13.88
CA HIS A 18 13.86 -5.94 13.29
C HIS A 18 15.07 -6.34 12.42
N ALA A 19 15.62 -5.40 11.63
CA ALA A 19 16.78 -5.63 10.80
C ALA A 19 18.00 -6.07 11.63
N GLU A 20 18.25 -5.41 12.77
CA GLU A 20 19.37 -5.77 13.68
C GLU A 20 19.21 -7.18 14.26
N THR A 21 18.00 -7.55 14.68
CA THR A 21 17.71 -8.89 15.20
C THR A 21 17.89 -9.94 14.10
N PHE A 22 17.25 -9.72 12.93
CA PHE A 22 17.32 -10.62 11.80
C PHE A 22 18.76 -10.79 11.28
N ALA A 23 19.53 -9.70 11.23
CA ALA A 23 20.92 -9.73 10.79
C ALA A 23 21.79 -10.64 11.67
N LYS A 24 21.62 -10.56 13.00
CA LYS A 24 22.35 -11.42 13.97
C LYS A 24 21.97 -12.89 13.83
N GLU A 25 20.68 -13.19 13.69
CA GLU A 25 20.18 -14.57 13.61
C GLU A 25 20.54 -15.26 12.29
N HIS A 26 20.61 -14.50 11.19
CA HIS A 26 20.78 -15.04 9.83
C HIS A 26 22.10 -14.66 9.15
N ASN A 27 23.02 -14.02 9.86
CA ASN A 27 24.33 -13.59 9.37
C ASN A 27 24.23 -12.67 8.13
N TYR A 28 23.49 -11.56 8.26
CA TYR A 28 23.42 -10.49 7.28
C TYR A 28 24.24 -9.28 7.71
N VAL A 29 24.77 -8.54 6.73
CA VAL A 29 25.41 -7.23 6.94
C VAL A 29 24.36 -6.14 6.70
N ILE A 30 24.21 -5.20 7.64
CA ILE A 30 23.31 -4.05 7.48
C ILE A 30 24.11 -2.90 6.85
N VAL A 31 23.54 -2.31 5.80
CA VAL A 31 24.06 -1.13 5.11
C VAL A 31 22.96 -0.08 4.97
N LYS A 32 23.36 1.20 4.91
CA LYS A 32 22.42 2.33 4.88
C LYS A 32 22.54 3.22 3.64
N THR A 33 23.67 3.16 2.96
CA THR A 33 23.93 3.95 1.74
C THR A 33 24.06 3.09 0.49
N ASN A 34 23.86 3.67 -0.67
CA ASN A 34 24.01 2.96 -1.94
C ASN A 34 25.47 2.53 -2.19
N GLU A 35 26.45 3.33 -1.74
CA GLU A 35 27.87 2.98 -1.85
C GLU A 35 28.21 1.76 -1.01
N GLU A 36 27.73 1.71 0.24
CA GLU A 36 27.91 0.53 1.11
C GLU A 36 27.23 -0.69 0.50
N LEU A 37 26.00 -0.52 -0.03
CA LEU A 37 25.24 -1.59 -0.66
C LEU A 37 25.99 -2.21 -1.82
N LEU A 38 26.47 -1.40 -2.75
CA LEU A 38 27.22 -1.88 -3.91
C LEU A 38 28.53 -2.58 -3.48
N ARG A 39 29.28 -2.00 -2.54
CA ARG A 39 30.52 -2.58 -2.02
C ARG A 39 30.29 -3.96 -1.38
N GLU A 40 29.22 -4.11 -0.61
CA GLU A 40 28.91 -5.40 0.04
C GLU A 40 28.39 -6.43 -0.98
N LEU A 41 27.60 -6.01 -1.98
CA LEU A 41 27.12 -6.90 -3.05
C LEU A 41 28.23 -7.30 -4.05
N ASP A 42 29.32 -6.54 -4.17
CA ASP A 42 30.46 -6.95 -5.01
C ASP A 42 31.17 -8.20 -4.45
N LYS A 43 30.97 -8.55 -3.17
CA LYS A 43 31.49 -9.78 -2.57
C LYS A 43 30.64 -10.98 -3.02
N GLU A 44 31.30 -12.11 -3.29
CA GLU A 44 30.60 -13.36 -3.59
C GLU A 44 29.78 -13.85 -2.37
N GLU A 45 28.61 -14.45 -2.64
CA GLU A 45 27.73 -15.04 -1.62
C GLU A 45 27.29 -14.07 -0.51
N SER A 46 27.29 -12.78 -0.80
CA SER A 46 26.93 -11.74 0.17
C SER A 46 25.47 -11.84 0.64
N ARG A 47 25.24 -11.52 1.90
CA ARG A 47 23.92 -11.40 2.53
C ARG A 47 23.76 -10.00 3.11
N VAL A 48 22.95 -9.17 2.50
CA VAL A 48 22.88 -7.74 2.80
C VAL A 48 21.46 -7.33 3.18
N ILE A 49 21.33 -6.53 4.22
CA ILE A 49 20.11 -5.80 4.54
C ILE A 49 20.33 -4.34 4.20
N PHE A 50 19.47 -3.79 3.34
CA PHE A 50 19.46 -2.37 3.02
C PHE A 50 18.41 -1.66 3.89
N ASP A 51 18.85 -1.13 5.04
CA ASP A 51 18.02 -0.35 5.97
C ASP A 51 18.10 1.14 5.63
N SER A 52 17.42 1.53 4.58
CA SER A 52 17.38 2.89 4.06
C SER A 52 15.94 3.35 3.79
N TYR A 53 15.78 4.54 3.18
CA TYR A 53 14.47 5.08 2.81
C TYR A 53 13.96 4.43 1.51
N ASN A 54 13.38 3.23 1.64
CA ASN A 54 12.86 2.43 0.52
C ASN A 54 11.34 2.61 0.31
N ASN A 55 10.76 3.74 0.72
CA ASN A 55 9.31 3.90 0.78
C ASN A 55 8.68 4.26 -0.58
N VAL A 56 9.43 4.91 -1.48
CA VAL A 56 8.93 5.38 -2.78
C VAL A 56 9.12 4.30 -3.84
N ARG A 57 8.02 3.86 -4.47
CA ARG A 57 8.01 2.80 -5.48
C ARG A 57 8.99 3.04 -6.62
N SER A 58 8.96 4.23 -7.22
CA SER A 58 9.84 4.54 -8.37
C SER A 58 11.32 4.46 -8.04
N ASN A 59 11.71 4.78 -6.79
CA ASN A 59 13.10 4.65 -6.34
C ASN A 59 13.47 3.17 -6.18
N ARG A 60 12.57 2.34 -5.63
CA ARG A 60 12.79 0.90 -5.51
C ARG A 60 12.96 0.24 -6.86
N ILE A 61 12.06 0.52 -7.82
CA ILE A 61 12.13 -0.04 -9.19
C ILE A 61 13.49 0.27 -9.81
N LYS A 62 13.89 1.55 -9.82
CA LYS A 62 15.18 1.99 -10.39
C LYS A 62 16.37 1.29 -9.73
N LEU A 63 16.36 1.17 -8.41
CA LEU A 63 17.44 0.51 -7.68
C LEU A 63 17.46 -0.99 -7.99
N ILE A 64 16.33 -1.68 -7.98
CA ILE A 64 16.22 -3.11 -8.27
C ILE A 64 16.69 -3.41 -9.70
N GLU A 65 16.27 -2.63 -10.68
CA GLU A 65 16.71 -2.76 -12.08
C GLU A 65 18.23 -2.62 -12.18
N LEU A 66 18.79 -1.55 -11.64
CA LEU A 66 20.23 -1.31 -11.63
C LEU A 66 21.02 -2.47 -10.96
N LEU A 67 20.51 -2.99 -9.84
CA LEU A 67 21.17 -4.07 -9.13
C LEU A 67 21.07 -5.40 -9.89
N LYS A 68 19.93 -5.72 -10.49
CA LYS A 68 19.75 -6.95 -11.28
C LYS A 68 20.52 -6.93 -12.59
N ASP A 69 20.68 -5.76 -13.21
CA ASP A 69 21.53 -5.59 -14.38
C ASP A 69 23.02 -5.81 -14.06
N LYS A 70 23.44 -5.43 -12.86
CA LYS A 70 24.83 -5.60 -12.42
C LYS A 70 25.16 -6.99 -11.86
N PHE A 71 24.19 -7.63 -11.19
CA PHE A 71 24.39 -8.88 -10.45
C PHE A 71 23.35 -9.93 -10.87
N GLU A 72 23.67 -10.79 -11.83
CA GLU A 72 22.75 -11.81 -12.37
C GLU A 72 22.25 -12.83 -11.32
N ASP A 73 23.07 -13.12 -10.29
CA ASP A 73 22.76 -14.10 -9.23
C ASP A 73 22.12 -13.47 -7.96
N LEU A 74 21.60 -12.22 -8.08
CA LEU A 74 21.03 -11.48 -6.95
C LEU A 74 19.58 -11.84 -6.70
N PHE A 75 19.28 -12.30 -5.49
CA PHE A 75 17.92 -12.54 -4.99
C PHE A 75 17.50 -11.39 -4.05
N ILE A 76 16.43 -10.69 -4.39
CA ILE A 76 15.95 -9.49 -3.67
C ILE A 76 14.63 -9.78 -2.96
N SER A 77 14.61 -9.65 -1.64
CA SER A 77 13.39 -9.72 -0.82
C SER A 77 12.97 -8.33 -0.33
N GLY A 78 11.69 -8.01 -0.44
CA GLY A 78 11.09 -6.84 0.19
C GLY A 78 10.43 -7.22 1.53
N PHE A 79 10.84 -6.60 2.62
CA PHE A 79 10.26 -6.79 3.97
C PHE A 79 9.42 -5.57 4.31
N TYR A 80 8.09 -5.70 4.23
CA TYR A 80 7.17 -4.61 4.54
C TYR A 80 6.74 -4.66 6.01
N MET A 81 7.04 -3.57 6.73
CA MET A 81 6.70 -3.41 8.16
C MET A 81 5.30 -2.83 8.31
N ALA A 82 4.33 -3.69 8.64
CA ALA A 82 2.94 -3.31 8.87
C ALA A 82 2.72 -2.89 10.32
N THR A 83 3.00 -1.65 10.64
CA THR A 83 2.78 -1.08 11.98
C THR A 83 1.65 -0.06 11.91
N ASP A 84 0.71 -0.11 12.86
CA ASP A 84 -0.41 0.82 12.91
C ASP A 84 0.04 2.27 13.18
N LEU A 85 -0.74 3.22 12.62
CA LEU A 85 -0.41 4.63 12.68
C LEU A 85 -0.38 5.17 14.11
N ASP A 86 -1.28 4.70 14.99
CA ASP A 86 -1.33 5.15 16.39
C ASP A 86 -0.06 4.75 17.14
N THR A 87 0.45 3.54 16.90
CA THR A 87 1.73 3.08 17.44
C THR A 87 2.89 3.94 16.94
N ILE A 88 2.89 4.26 15.64
CA ILE A 88 3.92 5.11 15.02
C ILE A 88 3.90 6.51 15.62
N LEU A 89 2.73 7.14 15.73
CA LEU A 89 2.56 8.48 16.32
C LEU A 89 2.93 8.50 17.81
N LYS A 90 2.56 7.48 18.58
CA LYS A 90 2.98 7.34 19.98
C LYS A 90 4.50 7.21 20.15
N ARG A 91 5.19 6.59 19.18
CA ARG A 91 6.65 6.51 19.18
C ARG A 91 7.28 7.83 18.74
N GLU A 92 6.66 8.51 17.76
CA GLU A 92 7.11 9.84 17.33
C GLU A 92 7.02 10.86 18.47
N ALA A 93 5.89 10.90 19.17
CA ALA A 93 5.66 11.84 20.28
C ALA A 93 6.63 11.70 21.48
N LYS A 94 7.41 10.60 21.54
CA LYS A 94 8.43 10.40 22.58
C LYS A 94 9.80 10.96 22.20
N LYS A 95 9.98 11.46 21.00
CA LYS A 95 11.23 12.07 20.54
C LYS A 95 11.31 13.54 20.98
N GLU A 96 12.50 14.04 21.19
CA GLU A 96 12.75 15.45 21.51
C GLU A 96 12.38 16.37 20.34
N ASP A 97 12.56 15.91 19.11
CA ASP A 97 12.26 16.58 17.85
C ASP A 97 10.99 16.03 17.17
N ALA A 98 9.98 15.66 17.95
CA ALA A 98 8.75 15.05 17.47
C ALA A 98 8.10 15.88 16.33
N ASN A 99 7.78 15.25 15.22
CA ASN A 99 7.18 15.87 14.05
C ASN A 99 6.12 14.96 13.43
N GLU A 100 4.87 15.10 13.88
CA GLU A 100 3.75 14.32 13.35
C GLU A 100 3.44 14.66 11.90
N ASP A 101 3.59 15.92 11.47
CA ASP A 101 3.37 16.33 10.08
C ASP A 101 4.31 15.62 9.13
N PHE A 102 5.57 15.41 9.54
CA PHE A 102 6.52 14.60 8.79
C PHE A 102 6.02 13.16 8.60
N VAL A 103 5.46 12.54 9.64
CA VAL A 103 4.89 11.18 9.54
C VAL A 103 3.74 11.16 8.54
N PHE A 104 2.84 12.17 8.57
CA PHE A 104 1.73 12.29 7.62
C PHE A 104 2.20 12.54 6.18
N GLU A 105 3.26 13.28 5.97
CA GLU A 105 3.83 13.45 4.62
C GLU A 105 4.51 12.17 4.11
N VAL A 106 5.15 11.41 4.99
CA VAL A 106 5.78 10.14 4.61
C VAL A 106 4.72 9.06 4.29
N ILE A 107 3.62 8.98 5.05
CA ILE A 107 2.56 7.98 4.79
C ILE A 107 1.95 8.15 3.40
N LYS A 108 1.75 9.38 2.93
CA LYS A 108 1.23 9.69 1.59
C LYS A 108 2.15 9.21 0.46
N LYS A 109 3.46 9.20 0.71
CA LYS A 109 4.50 8.83 -0.26
C LYS A 109 4.91 7.36 -0.17
N THR A 110 4.60 6.69 0.94
CA THR A 110 4.97 5.30 1.17
C THR A 110 4.04 4.37 0.42
N SER A 111 4.57 3.68 -0.58
CA SER A 111 3.84 2.64 -1.31
C SER A 111 4.16 1.25 -0.75
N VAL A 112 3.11 0.44 -0.56
CA VAL A 112 3.25 -0.99 -0.26
C VAL A 112 3.94 -1.67 -1.44
N PRO A 113 4.95 -2.52 -1.23
CA PRO A 113 5.68 -3.14 -2.34
C PRO A 113 4.84 -4.18 -3.08
N HIS A 114 5.19 -4.43 -4.35
CA HIS A 114 4.59 -5.46 -5.18
C HIS A 114 5.65 -6.23 -5.97
N MET A 115 5.36 -7.50 -6.30
CA MET A 115 6.29 -8.37 -7.05
C MET A 115 6.69 -7.78 -8.41
N ASN A 116 5.76 -7.05 -9.08
CA ASN A 116 6.03 -6.39 -10.37
C ASN A 116 7.07 -5.25 -10.28
N GLU A 117 7.49 -4.86 -9.10
CA GLU A 117 8.61 -3.93 -8.92
C GLU A 117 9.98 -4.60 -9.16
N GLY A 118 10.00 -5.93 -9.31
CA GLY A 118 11.19 -6.74 -9.54
C GLY A 118 11.69 -7.50 -8.31
N PHE A 119 10.95 -7.56 -7.22
CA PHE A 119 11.25 -8.42 -6.07
C PHE A 119 11.12 -9.90 -6.45
N ASP A 120 11.96 -10.74 -5.85
CA ASP A 120 11.87 -12.21 -5.95
C ASP A 120 11.04 -12.80 -4.80
N ASN A 121 10.90 -12.06 -3.70
CA ASN A 121 10.05 -12.43 -2.57
C ASN A 121 9.55 -11.19 -1.82
N LEU A 122 8.35 -11.29 -1.23
CA LEU A 122 7.80 -10.27 -0.32
C LEU A 122 7.41 -10.90 1.01
N GLU A 123 7.82 -10.26 2.09
CA GLU A 123 7.43 -10.62 3.45
C GLU A 123 6.66 -9.48 4.12
N LEU A 124 5.68 -9.87 4.91
CA LEU A 124 4.85 -8.98 5.71
C LEU A 124 5.21 -9.18 7.19
N ILE A 125 5.80 -8.15 7.78
CA ILE A 125 6.38 -8.19 9.14
C ILE A 125 5.56 -7.34 10.09
N GLY A 126 5.36 -7.81 11.32
CA GLY A 126 4.95 -6.95 12.43
C GLY A 126 3.55 -7.16 12.98
N PHE A 127 2.85 -8.27 12.68
CA PHE A 127 1.55 -8.55 13.30
C PHE A 127 1.31 -10.04 13.59
N ASP A 128 0.84 -10.33 14.79
CA ASP A 128 0.16 -11.58 15.08
C ASP A 128 -1.20 -11.59 14.36
N ARG A 129 -1.44 -12.66 13.60
CA ARG A 129 -2.65 -12.77 12.78
C ARG A 129 -3.80 -13.31 13.64
N PHE A 130 -4.66 -12.43 14.11
CA PHE A 130 -5.90 -12.84 14.76
C PHE A 130 -7.07 -12.56 13.80
N LYS A 131 -7.84 -13.60 13.45
CA LYS A 131 -9.06 -13.44 12.65
C LYS A 131 -10.17 -12.81 13.52
N THR A 132 -10.22 -11.49 13.53
CA THR A 132 -11.27 -10.71 14.22
C THR A 132 -12.25 -10.05 13.27
N ARG A 133 -11.99 -10.10 11.94
CA ARG A 133 -12.77 -9.45 10.90
C ARG A 133 -12.97 -10.37 9.70
N GLU A 134 -13.86 -9.95 8.80
CA GLU A 134 -14.15 -10.61 7.54
C GLU A 134 -14.03 -9.61 6.39
N ILE A 135 -13.65 -10.10 5.20
CA ILE A 135 -13.60 -9.32 3.97
C ILE A 135 -14.29 -10.03 2.81
N TYR A 136 -14.45 -11.36 2.91
CA TYR A 136 -15.17 -12.15 1.92
C TYR A 136 -16.55 -12.53 2.46
N PHE A 137 -17.59 -12.21 1.70
CA PHE A 137 -18.98 -12.44 2.10
C PHE A 137 -19.68 -13.28 1.04
N ASP A 138 -20.47 -14.28 1.45
CA ASP A 138 -21.21 -15.16 0.54
C ASP A 138 -22.34 -14.45 -0.18
N LYS A 139 -22.83 -13.35 0.39
CA LYS A 139 -23.90 -12.52 -0.20
C LYS A 139 -23.52 -11.06 -0.15
N PRO A 140 -23.95 -10.25 -1.14
CA PRO A 140 -23.75 -8.81 -1.10
C PRO A 140 -24.32 -8.21 0.20
N LEU A 141 -23.53 -7.35 0.84
CA LEU A 141 -23.94 -6.67 2.07
C LEU A 141 -24.95 -5.56 1.77
N SER A 142 -25.83 -5.27 2.74
CA SER A 142 -26.53 -3.98 2.80
C SER A 142 -25.51 -2.87 3.17
N TYR A 143 -25.86 -1.60 2.93
CA TYR A 143 -24.98 -0.50 3.35
C TYR A 143 -24.74 -0.49 4.86
N GLN A 144 -25.77 -0.76 5.66
CA GLN A 144 -25.66 -0.83 7.13
C GLN A 144 -24.72 -1.97 7.57
N ASP A 145 -24.82 -3.13 6.93
CA ASP A 145 -23.90 -4.25 7.22
C ASP A 145 -22.47 -3.97 6.77
N TYR A 146 -22.29 -3.30 5.62
CA TYR A 146 -20.98 -2.88 5.16
C TYR A 146 -20.32 -1.91 6.15
N VAL A 147 -21.05 -0.89 6.61
CA VAL A 147 -20.55 0.02 7.66
C VAL A 147 -20.22 -0.76 8.93
N LYS A 148 -21.12 -1.61 9.41
CA LYS A 148 -20.94 -2.37 10.64
C LYS A 148 -19.81 -3.39 10.58
N LYS A 149 -19.72 -4.15 9.50
CA LYS A 149 -18.77 -5.28 9.39
C LYS A 149 -17.39 -4.84 8.89
N VAL A 150 -17.32 -3.85 8.00
CA VAL A 150 -16.08 -3.40 7.36
C VAL A 150 -15.62 -2.07 7.94
N LEU A 151 -16.37 -0.99 7.72
CA LEU A 151 -15.91 0.37 8.01
C LEU A 151 -15.88 0.72 9.51
N SER A 152 -16.55 -0.02 10.39
CA SER A 152 -16.48 0.23 11.84
C SER A 152 -15.10 -0.05 12.46
N TYR A 153 -14.14 -0.60 11.69
CA TYR A 153 -12.78 -0.79 12.17
C TYR A 153 -12.11 0.56 12.43
N PRO A 154 -11.54 0.81 13.63
CA PRO A 154 -11.14 2.15 14.07
C PRO A 154 -10.23 2.88 13.10
N ILE A 155 -9.33 2.15 12.42
CA ILE A 155 -8.33 2.76 11.55
C ILE A 155 -8.92 3.29 10.23
N ILE A 156 -10.10 2.80 9.80
CA ILE A 156 -10.75 3.17 8.53
C ILE A 156 -12.11 3.81 8.70
N ASN A 157 -12.61 3.94 9.94
CA ASN A 157 -13.96 4.45 10.23
C ASN A 157 -14.14 5.95 9.91
N LYS A 158 -13.05 6.69 9.75
CA LYS A 158 -13.08 8.12 9.38
C LYS A 158 -13.70 8.40 8.01
N THR A 159 -13.93 7.36 7.20
CA THR A 159 -14.59 7.47 5.90
C THR A 159 -16.12 7.39 5.98
N ILE A 160 -16.69 6.96 7.11
CA ILE A 160 -18.14 6.81 7.27
C ILE A 160 -18.82 8.16 7.12
N GLU A 161 -19.70 8.25 6.11
CA GLU A 161 -20.41 9.46 5.70
C GLU A 161 -19.52 10.71 5.50
N LEU A 162 -18.22 10.52 5.26
CA LEU A 162 -17.30 11.61 4.92
C LEU A 162 -17.66 12.19 3.56
N PRO A 163 -18.06 13.47 3.45
CA PRO A 163 -18.35 14.06 2.16
C PRO A 163 -17.08 14.21 1.32
N HIS A 164 -17.20 14.05 0.00
CA HIS A 164 -16.09 14.33 -0.91
C HIS A 164 -15.78 15.81 -1.01
N ASP A 165 -16.80 16.67 -0.86
CA ASP A 165 -16.69 18.13 -1.03
C ASP A 165 -16.01 18.49 -2.34
N ASN A 166 -16.42 17.85 -3.42
CA ASN A 166 -16.02 18.16 -4.78
C ASN A 166 -17.21 18.02 -5.75
N HIS A 167 -17.11 18.68 -6.89
CA HIS A 167 -18.20 18.77 -7.87
C HIS A 167 -18.48 17.43 -8.58
N ASP A 168 -17.54 16.52 -8.60
CA ASP A 168 -17.62 15.27 -9.34
C ASP A 168 -18.30 14.13 -8.56
N ASN A 169 -18.46 14.27 -7.23
CA ASN A 169 -18.98 13.18 -6.39
C ASN A 169 -20.16 13.65 -5.54
N VAL A 170 -21.34 13.06 -5.79
CA VAL A 170 -22.56 13.31 -5.01
C VAL A 170 -22.64 12.44 -3.75
N PHE A 171 -21.93 11.32 -3.71
CA PHE A 171 -21.94 10.39 -2.59
C PHE A 171 -20.83 10.71 -1.59
N SER A 172 -21.05 10.34 -0.32
CA SER A 172 -19.98 10.28 0.67
C SER A 172 -18.95 9.21 0.28
N VAL A 173 -17.72 9.31 0.82
CA VAL A 173 -16.63 8.35 0.55
C VAL A 173 -17.08 6.91 0.84
N SER A 174 -17.78 6.68 1.95
CA SER A 174 -18.28 5.35 2.30
C SER A 174 -19.36 4.82 1.33
N ARG A 175 -20.26 5.68 0.87
CA ARG A 175 -21.29 5.29 -0.11
C ARG A 175 -20.71 5.03 -1.49
N HIS A 176 -19.75 5.84 -1.91
CA HIS A 176 -18.99 5.62 -3.14
C HIS A 176 -18.32 4.22 -3.13
N MET A 177 -17.55 3.89 -2.10
CA MET A 177 -16.94 2.57 -1.98
C MET A 177 -17.98 1.44 -1.94
N PHE A 178 -19.10 1.65 -1.24
CA PHE A 178 -20.18 0.67 -1.15
C PHE A 178 -20.82 0.39 -2.52
N TYR A 179 -21.13 1.41 -3.30
CA TYR A 179 -21.73 1.22 -4.63
C TYR A 179 -20.72 0.63 -5.63
N ALA A 180 -19.45 1.03 -5.56
CA ALA A 180 -18.37 0.39 -6.33
C ALA A 180 -18.30 -1.12 -6.02
N TYR A 181 -18.30 -1.49 -4.74
CA TYR A 181 -18.39 -2.88 -4.28
C TYR A 181 -19.60 -3.62 -4.83
N GLN A 182 -20.82 -3.03 -4.72
CA GLN A 182 -22.02 -3.67 -5.23
C GLN A 182 -21.99 -3.86 -6.75
N ASN A 183 -21.47 -2.89 -7.49
CA ASN A 183 -21.42 -2.96 -8.94
C ASN A 183 -20.38 -3.98 -9.42
N ILE A 184 -19.19 -3.98 -8.84
CA ILE A 184 -18.15 -4.95 -9.23
C ILE A 184 -18.53 -6.39 -8.89
N SER A 185 -19.24 -6.62 -7.78
CA SER A 185 -19.71 -7.95 -7.38
C SER A 185 -20.71 -8.58 -8.35
N LYS A 186 -21.30 -7.78 -9.26
CA LYS A 186 -22.19 -8.26 -10.33
C LYS A 186 -21.43 -8.62 -11.61
N LEU A 187 -20.18 -8.15 -11.73
CA LEU A 187 -19.39 -8.22 -12.96
C LEU A 187 -18.25 -9.25 -12.90
N THR A 188 -17.87 -9.68 -11.69
CA THR A 188 -16.77 -10.64 -11.51
C THR A 188 -16.89 -11.42 -10.20
N ASP A 189 -16.34 -12.64 -10.19
CA ASP A 189 -16.16 -13.48 -9.01
C ASP A 189 -14.75 -13.33 -8.38
N ASN A 190 -13.94 -12.40 -8.89
CA ASN A 190 -12.60 -12.12 -8.34
C ASN A 190 -12.71 -11.51 -6.95
N LYS A 191 -12.60 -12.35 -5.92
CA LYS A 191 -12.76 -11.95 -4.51
C LYS A 191 -11.79 -10.86 -4.08
N GLN A 192 -10.54 -10.90 -4.57
CA GLN A 192 -9.53 -9.90 -4.24
C GLN A 192 -9.88 -8.53 -4.83
N LEU A 193 -10.40 -8.50 -6.06
CA LEU A 193 -10.83 -7.26 -6.70
C LEU A 193 -12.08 -6.67 -6.03
N ILE A 194 -13.04 -7.52 -5.64
CA ILE A 194 -14.22 -7.13 -4.86
C ILE A 194 -13.82 -6.54 -3.51
N ALA A 195 -12.87 -7.18 -2.80
CA ALA A 195 -12.33 -6.67 -1.54
C ALA A 195 -11.60 -5.33 -1.72
N ALA A 196 -10.87 -5.17 -2.82
CA ALA A 196 -10.25 -3.90 -3.16
C ALA A 196 -11.28 -2.78 -3.35
N ALA A 197 -12.39 -3.03 -4.04
CA ALA A 197 -13.47 -2.06 -4.20
C ALA A 197 -14.09 -1.62 -2.85
N MET A 198 -14.12 -2.51 -1.86
CA MET A 198 -14.59 -2.17 -0.50
C MET A 198 -13.66 -1.21 0.26
N LEU A 199 -12.37 -1.13 -0.10
CA LEU A 199 -11.35 -0.49 0.70
C LEU A 199 -10.54 0.58 -0.06
N HIS A 200 -10.78 0.79 -1.38
CA HIS A 200 -9.88 1.57 -2.24
C HIS A 200 -9.68 3.02 -1.80
N ASP A 201 -10.68 3.60 -1.15
CA ASP A 201 -10.71 5.01 -0.75
C ASP A 201 -10.65 5.25 0.77
N VAL A 202 -10.36 4.21 1.57
CA VAL A 202 -10.31 4.36 3.04
C VAL A 202 -9.26 5.38 3.50
N GLY A 203 -8.22 5.63 2.71
CA GLY A 203 -7.21 6.65 2.97
C GLY A 203 -7.72 8.09 2.88
N LYS A 204 -8.83 8.33 2.19
CA LYS A 204 -9.46 9.66 2.11
C LYS A 204 -9.84 10.24 3.47
N GLY A 205 -10.15 9.36 4.44
CA GLY A 205 -10.42 9.78 5.82
C GLY A 205 -9.24 10.43 6.55
N ILE A 206 -8.01 10.23 6.06
CA ILE A 206 -6.79 10.82 6.61
C ILE A 206 -6.24 11.94 5.72
N THR A 207 -6.42 11.80 4.39
CA THR A 207 -5.75 12.68 3.42
C THR A 207 -6.60 13.86 2.98
N LYS A 208 -7.88 13.92 3.36
CA LYS A 208 -8.76 15.05 3.00
C LYS A 208 -8.16 16.38 3.44
N ARG A 209 -8.12 17.34 2.52
CA ARG A 209 -7.77 18.74 2.76
C ARG A 209 -8.84 19.62 2.12
N THR A 210 -9.39 20.52 2.91
CA THR A 210 -10.31 21.57 2.45
C THR A 210 -9.57 22.87 2.30
N SER A 211 -9.94 23.69 1.32
CA SER A 211 -9.44 25.05 1.17
C SER A 211 -10.30 26.02 2.00
N ASP A 212 -9.72 27.17 2.38
CA ASP A 212 -10.45 28.29 2.93
C ASP A 212 -11.38 28.92 1.88
N ASN A 213 -11.11 28.69 0.60
CA ASN A 213 -12.01 29.05 -0.47
C ASN A 213 -13.16 28.04 -0.56
N VAL A 214 -14.36 28.46 -0.18
CA VAL A 214 -15.59 27.61 -0.17
C VAL A 214 -16.01 27.10 -1.56
N TYR A 215 -15.47 27.67 -2.62
CA TYR A 215 -15.71 27.23 -4.02
C TYR A 215 -14.64 26.25 -4.52
N ALA A 216 -13.60 25.99 -3.77
CA ALA A 216 -12.55 25.04 -4.16
C ALA A 216 -12.89 23.64 -3.71
N ASP A 217 -12.69 22.67 -4.60
CA ASP A 217 -12.85 21.25 -4.27
C ASP A 217 -11.84 20.80 -3.22
N ALA A 218 -12.28 19.89 -2.36
CA ALA A 218 -11.37 19.22 -1.44
C ALA A 218 -10.40 18.31 -2.21
N THR A 219 -9.16 18.21 -1.71
CA THR A 219 -8.12 17.32 -2.25
C THR A 219 -7.87 16.11 -1.35
N PHE A 220 -7.34 15.04 -1.94
CA PHE A 220 -7.06 13.77 -1.25
C PHE A 220 -5.68 13.23 -1.65
N ASP A 221 -4.67 14.09 -1.66
CA ASP A 221 -3.33 13.74 -2.15
C ASP A 221 -2.73 12.56 -1.39
N GLY A 222 -2.25 11.57 -2.15
CA GLY A 222 -1.64 10.35 -1.61
C GLY A 222 -2.64 9.33 -1.02
N HIS A 223 -3.97 9.54 -1.17
CA HIS A 223 -4.96 8.61 -0.61
C HIS A 223 -4.76 7.15 -1.04
N VAL A 224 -4.33 6.88 -2.26
CA VAL A 224 -4.10 5.50 -2.74
C VAL A 224 -3.04 4.77 -1.91
N ASN A 225 -1.96 5.45 -1.57
CA ASN A 225 -0.91 4.89 -0.72
C ASN A 225 -1.40 4.71 0.72
N VAL A 226 -2.12 5.70 1.24
CA VAL A 226 -2.70 5.62 2.59
C VAL A 226 -3.77 4.52 2.66
N SER A 227 -4.67 4.42 1.65
CA SER A 227 -5.66 3.34 1.55
C SER A 227 -4.99 1.96 1.56
N ALA A 228 -3.93 1.79 0.79
CA ALA A 228 -3.17 0.55 0.71
C ALA A 228 -2.59 0.15 2.08
N GLN A 229 -1.97 1.08 2.79
CA GLN A 229 -1.38 0.84 4.11
C GLN A 229 -2.44 0.50 5.17
N LEU A 230 -3.56 1.25 5.20
CA LEU A 230 -4.68 0.98 6.10
C LEU A 230 -5.35 -0.37 5.78
N ALA A 231 -5.47 -0.71 4.48
CA ALA A 231 -6.00 -1.98 4.06
C ALA A 231 -5.12 -3.16 4.48
N VAL A 232 -3.77 -3.06 4.44
CA VAL A 232 -2.88 -4.10 4.98
C VAL A 232 -3.25 -4.41 6.42
N LEU A 233 -3.40 -3.38 7.27
CA LEU A 233 -3.71 -3.55 8.70
C LEU A 233 -5.09 -4.18 8.93
N TYR A 234 -6.09 -3.77 8.15
CA TYR A 234 -7.41 -4.37 8.19
C TYR A 234 -7.40 -5.84 7.75
N LEU A 235 -6.76 -6.14 6.62
CA LEU A 235 -6.71 -7.47 6.01
C LEU A 235 -5.92 -8.49 6.86
N LEU A 236 -4.89 -8.04 7.60
CA LEU A 236 -4.21 -8.86 8.61
C LEU A 236 -5.20 -9.37 9.68
N ASN A 237 -6.15 -8.53 10.09
CA ASN A 237 -7.21 -8.91 11.02
C ASN A 237 -8.30 -9.80 10.39
N CYS A 238 -8.31 -9.95 9.06
CA CYS A 238 -9.20 -10.89 8.37
C CYS A 238 -8.62 -12.32 8.28
N GLY A 239 -7.36 -12.51 8.68
CA GLY A 239 -6.69 -13.81 8.70
C GLY A 239 -6.47 -14.42 7.32
N ILE A 240 -6.44 -13.59 6.25
CA ILE A 240 -6.13 -14.03 4.89
C ILE A 240 -4.61 -14.13 4.67
N SER A 241 -4.19 -14.80 3.60
CA SER A 241 -2.77 -15.00 3.30
C SER A 241 -2.06 -13.70 2.94
N LYS A 242 -0.75 -13.64 3.11
CA LYS A 242 0.05 -12.47 2.71
C LYS A 242 -0.03 -12.21 1.20
N GLU A 243 -0.09 -13.27 0.41
CA GLU A 243 -0.21 -13.21 -1.05
C GLU A 243 -1.52 -12.52 -1.45
N GLU A 244 -2.64 -12.88 -0.80
CA GLU A 244 -3.94 -12.23 -1.03
C GLU A 244 -3.92 -10.77 -0.55
N ILE A 245 -3.28 -10.46 0.61
CA ILE A 245 -3.12 -9.10 1.09
C ILE A 245 -2.39 -8.25 0.04
N PHE A 246 -1.22 -8.68 -0.44
CA PHE A 246 -0.47 -7.95 -1.45
C PHE A 246 -1.27 -7.78 -2.74
N LYS A 247 -2.06 -8.78 -3.15
CA LYS A 247 -2.92 -8.71 -4.33
C LYS A 247 -4.03 -7.67 -4.18
N ILE A 248 -4.77 -7.69 -3.08
CA ILE A 248 -5.85 -6.72 -2.80
C ILE A 248 -5.27 -5.30 -2.76
N VAL A 249 -4.18 -5.14 -2.03
CA VAL A 249 -3.52 -3.85 -1.84
C VAL A 249 -2.95 -3.31 -3.15
N PHE A 250 -2.47 -4.18 -4.04
CA PHE A 250 -2.07 -3.80 -5.39
C PHE A 250 -3.21 -3.14 -6.17
N TYR A 251 -4.42 -3.71 -6.14
CA TYR A 251 -5.59 -3.09 -6.79
C TYR A 251 -5.92 -1.74 -6.16
N ILE A 252 -5.93 -1.65 -4.82
CA ILE A 252 -6.20 -0.40 -4.09
C ILE A 252 -5.19 0.68 -4.49
N GLN A 253 -3.91 0.36 -4.49
CA GLN A 253 -2.84 1.34 -4.72
C GLN A 253 -2.76 1.82 -6.18
N ASN A 254 -3.27 1.03 -7.12
CA ASN A 254 -3.14 1.30 -8.55
C ASN A 254 -4.47 1.64 -9.26
N HIS A 255 -5.59 1.75 -8.52
CA HIS A 255 -6.90 1.93 -9.15
C HIS A 255 -7.01 3.21 -9.99
N ILE A 256 -6.27 4.27 -9.66
CA ILE A 256 -6.25 5.52 -10.43
C ILE A 256 -5.27 5.49 -11.62
N LEU A 257 -4.27 4.59 -11.64
CA LEU A 257 -3.23 4.57 -12.66
C LEU A 257 -3.75 4.11 -14.03
N ILE A 258 -4.90 3.46 -14.07
CA ILE A 258 -5.47 3.01 -15.33
C ILE A 258 -5.87 4.17 -16.24
N LYS A 259 -6.29 5.30 -15.67
CA LYS A 259 -6.54 6.53 -16.43
C LYS A 259 -5.27 7.07 -17.07
N GLU A 260 -4.16 7.04 -16.36
CA GLU A 260 -2.87 7.45 -16.88
C GLU A 260 -2.39 6.49 -17.98
N TYR A 261 -2.58 5.18 -17.78
CA TYR A 261 -2.27 4.16 -18.77
C TYR A 261 -3.02 4.38 -20.10
N GLU A 262 -4.30 4.77 -20.03
CA GLU A 262 -5.13 4.98 -21.21
C GLU A 262 -4.84 6.31 -21.91
N ASN A 263 -4.50 7.35 -21.16
CA ASN A 263 -4.42 8.73 -21.65
C ASN A 263 -2.98 9.24 -21.87
N ASN A 264 -1.94 8.49 -21.42
CA ASN A 264 -0.55 8.91 -21.55
C ASN A 264 0.32 7.88 -22.29
N PRO A 265 0.41 7.97 -23.64
CA PRO A 265 1.20 7.04 -24.43
C PRO A 265 2.69 6.95 -24.02
N ASN A 266 3.26 8.05 -23.50
CA ASN A 266 4.66 8.09 -23.09
C ASN A 266 4.97 7.22 -21.86
N LYS A 267 3.97 6.96 -21.01
CA LYS A 267 4.10 6.12 -19.81
C LYS A 267 3.55 4.71 -20.00
N LYS A 268 3.00 4.41 -21.16
CA LYS A 268 2.28 3.17 -21.41
C LYS A 268 3.13 1.94 -21.12
N ASN A 269 4.36 1.90 -21.64
CA ASN A 269 5.27 0.76 -21.44
C ASN A 269 5.67 0.57 -19.98
N GLU A 270 5.93 1.67 -19.26
CA GLU A 270 6.25 1.63 -17.82
C GLU A 270 5.07 1.07 -17.02
N LEU A 271 3.86 1.57 -17.31
CA LEU A 271 2.65 1.12 -16.65
C LEU A 271 2.26 -0.31 -17.03
N GLU A 272 2.48 -0.74 -18.27
CA GLU A 272 2.31 -2.15 -18.67
C GLU A 272 3.21 -3.08 -17.86
N LYS A 273 4.47 -2.72 -17.68
CA LYS A 273 5.41 -3.50 -16.85
C LYS A 273 4.94 -3.57 -15.40
N LEU A 274 4.50 -2.43 -14.84
CA LEU A 274 4.03 -2.34 -13.45
C LEU A 274 2.70 -3.08 -13.24
N LEU A 275 1.71 -2.85 -14.11
CA LEU A 275 0.36 -3.38 -13.94
C LEU A 275 0.23 -4.83 -14.41
N GLY A 276 1.04 -5.25 -15.40
CA GLY A 276 1.15 -6.62 -15.88
C GLY A 276 -0.20 -7.22 -16.30
N SER A 277 -0.45 -8.45 -15.89
CA SER A 277 -1.70 -9.19 -16.18
C SER A 277 -2.95 -8.58 -15.50
N GLU A 278 -2.78 -7.61 -14.58
CA GLU A 278 -3.88 -7.05 -13.79
C GLU A 278 -4.57 -5.86 -14.46
N ILE A 279 -4.12 -5.43 -15.63
CA ILE A 279 -4.68 -4.29 -16.37
C ILE A 279 -6.20 -4.42 -16.56
N GLN A 280 -6.69 -5.60 -16.93
CA GLN A 280 -8.13 -5.80 -17.17
C GLN A 280 -8.94 -5.71 -15.87
N ASN A 281 -8.43 -6.24 -14.76
CA ASN A 281 -9.04 -6.12 -13.44
C ASN A 281 -9.09 -4.65 -12.96
N LEU A 282 -8.01 -3.91 -13.18
CA LEU A 282 -7.94 -2.48 -12.83
C LEU A 282 -8.87 -1.64 -13.72
N LYS A 283 -9.02 -1.97 -15.00
CA LYS A 283 -10.02 -1.33 -15.88
C LYS A 283 -11.43 -1.56 -15.37
N LEU A 284 -11.74 -2.79 -14.95
CA LEU A 284 -13.05 -3.09 -14.39
C LEU A 284 -13.32 -2.29 -13.11
N LEU A 285 -12.34 -2.18 -12.22
CA LEU A 285 -12.44 -1.38 -11.01
C LEU A 285 -12.66 0.11 -11.32
N GLU A 286 -11.94 0.65 -12.30
CA GLU A 286 -12.09 2.05 -12.73
C GLU A 286 -13.47 2.32 -13.34
N ILE A 287 -13.98 1.42 -14.17
CA ILE A 287 -15.34 1.54 -14.77
C ILE A 287 -16.40 1.64 -13.66
N VAL A 288 -16.34 0.77 -12.64
CA VAL A 288 -17.31 0.83 -11.54
C VAL A 288 -17.14 2.08 -10.68
N ASN A 289 -15.90 2.54 -10.45
CA ASN A 289 -15.64 3.79 -9.72
C ASN A 289 -16.23 5.01 -10.45
N GLN A 290 -16.10 5.08 -11.76
CA GLN A 290 -16.68 6.18 -12.55
C GLN A 290 -18.21 6.15 -12.59
N SER A 291 -18.82 4.96 -12.52
CA SER A 291 -20.27 4.81 -12.55
C SER A 291 -21.00 5.24 -11.26
N VAL A 292 -20.24 5.55 -10.20
CA VAL A 292 -20.74 5.89 -8.85
C VAL A 292 -20.20 7.24 -8.36
N LYS A 293 -20.28 8.22 -9.21
CA LYS A 293 -19.90 9.60 -8.89
C LYS A 293 -21.05 10.40 -8.30
#